data_486e28f98c6ef7df56cdc6febaa69078
#
_entry.id   486e28f98c6ef7df56cdc6febaa69078
#
_cell.length_a   1.000
_cell.length_b   1.000
_cell.length_c   1.000
_cell.angle_alpha   90.00
_cell.angle_beta   90.00
_cell.angle_gamma   90.00
#
_symmetry.space_group_name_H-M   'P 1'
#
loop_
_entity.id
_entity.type
_entity.pdbx_description
1 polymer ?
#
loop_
_entity_poly.entity_id
_entity_poly.type
_entity_poly.pdbx_seq_one_letter_code
_entity_poly.pdbx_strand_id
1 'polypeptide(L)'
;MTAAGITFRPGAGLGSGAFSSDQSICKSMRDGTLDAYNLAGREQVAAQTDNGRRIVTMVPILCPDQQPLIDEALSGNAVMKRFIDGKYIVGEGYNPSGPRLVAPGTYSTGPVSDCYWERADSQGNIIDNNMVSISQSITVTIEETDGAFTSNRCGPWNLVD
;
A
#
# COMPACT_ATOMS: atom_id res chain seq x y z
N MET A 1 28.41 21.63 -5.48
CA MET A 1 27.20 20.83 -5.36
C MET A 1 26.48 20.89 -6.70
N THR A 2 26.61 19.87 -7.51
CA THR A 2 25.99 19.79 -8.85
C THR A 2 24.55 19.30 -8.66
N ALA A 3 23.58 20.20 -8.90
CA ALA A 3 22.19 19.85 -9.02
C ALA A 3 22.02 18.86 -10.18
N ALA A 4 21.36 17.71 -9.93
CA ALA A 4 21.01 16.75 -10.95
C ALA A 4 20.30 17.47 -12.08
N GLY A 5 20.85 17.32 -13.30
CA GLY A 5 20.48 18.10 -14.48
C GLY A 5 19.05 17.86 -14.95
N ILE A 6 18.12 18.61 -14.38
CA ILE A 6 16.82 18.86 -15.00
C ILE A 6 17.02 20.08 -15.87
N THR A 7 17.30 19.87 -17.15
CA THR A 7 17.25 20.94 -18.15
C THR A 7 15.79 21.35 -18.32
N PHE A 8 15.42 22.46 -17.68
CA PHE A 8 14.20 23.17 -18.04
C PHE A 8 14.37 23.68 -19.47
N ARG A 9 13.66 23.13 -20.43
CA ARG A 9 13.48 23.77 -21.74
C ARG A 9 12.55 24.98 -21.55
N PRO A 10 13.02 26.21 -21.71
CA PRO A 10 12.14 27.36 -21.74
C PRO A 10 11.31 27.27 -23.02
N GLY A 11 9.99 27.12 -22.89
CA GLY A 11 9.08 27.06 -24.03
C GLY A 11 8.14 25.86 -24.10
N ALA A 12 8.36 24.79 -23.34
CA ALA A 12 7.29 23.82 -23.09
C ALA A 12 6.42 24.41 -21.98
N GLY A 13 5.26 24.91 -22.31
CA GLY A 13 4.28 25.33 -21.32
C GLY A 13 4.13 24.22 -20.31
N LEU A 14 4.42 24.48 -19.04
CA LEU A 14 4.11 23.59 -17.93
C LEU A 14 2.59 23.43 -17.98
N GLY A 15 2.14 22.35 -18.64
CA GLY A 15 0.72 22.09 -18.77
C GLY A 15 0.14 22.04 -17.38
N SER A 16 -0.91 22.83 -17.14
CA SER A 16 -1.69 22.83 -15.91
C SER A 16 -2.02 21.42 -15.40
N GLY A 17 -1.97 20.39 -16.27
CA GLY A 17 -2.16 18.98 -15.96
C GLY A 17 -1.07 18.35 -15.10
N ALA A 18 0.21 18.70 -15.27
CA ALA A 18 1.30 18.09 -14.47
C ALA A 18 1.24 18.58 -13.02
N PHE A 19 1.04 19.88 -12.81
CA PHE A 19 0.92 20.46 -11.48
C PHE A 19 -0.33 19.97 -10.74
N SER A 20 -1.47 19.85 -11.44
CA SER A 20 -2.71 19.28 -10.90
C SER A 20 -2.52 17.82 -10.50
N SER A 21 -1.77 17.04 -11.29
CA SER A 21 -1.42 15.65 -10.97
C SER A 21 -0.56 15.53 -9.72
N ASP A 22 0.43 16.41 -9.56
CA ASP A 22 1.32 16.42 -8.39
C ASP A 22 0.58 16.80 -7.10
N GLN A 23 -0.33 17.78 -7.18
CA GLN A 23 -1.20 18.12 -6.05
C GLN A 23 -2.15 16.98 -5.67
N SER A 24 -2.64 16.21 -6.65
CA SER A 24 -3.48 15.03 -6.41
C SER A 24 -2.71 13.94 -5.68
N ILE A 25 -1.44 13.73 -6.01
CA ILE A 25 -0.56 12.78 -5.30
C ILE A 25 -0.39 13.21 -3.84
N CYS A 26 -0.02 14.46 -3.59
CA CYS A 26 0.09 14.99 -2.22
C CYS A 26 -1.20 14.82 -1.42
N LYS A 27 -2.36 15.09 -2.06
CA LYS A 27 -3.66 14.89 -1.42
C LYS A 27 -3.89 13.42 -1.07
N SER A 28 -3.63 12.50 -2.00
CA SER A 28 -3.81 11.06 -1.77
C SER A 28 -2.89 10.49 -0.68
N MET A 29 -1.71 11.08 -0.50
CA MET A 29 -0.82 10.73 0.61
C MET A 29 -1.40 11.23 1.94
N ARG A 30 -1.93 12.45 2.01
CA ARG A 30 -2.52 13.03 3.23
C ARG A 30 -3.82 12.34 3.66
N ASP A 31 -4.64 11.92 2.71
CA ASP A 31 -5.91 11.22 3.02
C ASP A 31 -5.73 9.70 3.20
N GLY A 32 -4.49 9.19 3.11
CA GLY A 32 -4.16 7.78 3.30
C GLY A 32 -4.55 6.86 2.15
N THR A 33 -5.03 7.39 1.03
CA THR A 33 -5.33 6.61 -0.18
C THR A 33 -4.06 6.08 -0.84
N LEU A 34 -2.96 6.82 -0.71
CA LEU A 34 -1.63 6.46 -1.20
C LEU A 34 -0.67 6.35 -0.02
N ASP A 35 -0.45 5.14 0.46
CA ASP A 35 0.47 4.81 1.55
C ASP A 35 1.87 4.43 1.05
N ALA A 36 2.79 4.17 1.97
CA ALA A 36 4.17 3.82 1.65
C ALA A 36 4.28 2.52 0.83
N TYR A 37 3.40 1.54 1.06
CA TYR A 37 3.38 0.29 0.29
C TYR A 37 2.98 0.53 -1.17
N ASN A 38 1.95 1.34 -1.41
CA ASN A 38 1.54 1.73 -2.77
C ASN A 38 2.60 2.58 -3.47
N LEU A 39 3.30 3.46 -2.74
CA LEU A 39 4.43 4.22 -3.27
C LEU A 39 5.58 3.30 -3.68
N ALA A 40 5.93 2.32 -2.87
CA ALA A 40 6.97 1.34 -3.18
C ALA A 40 6.58 0.46 -4.38
N GLY A 41 5.34 -0.01 -4.41
CA GLY A 41 4.84 -0.96 -5.40
C GLY A 41 4.29 -0.32 -6.66
N ARG A 42 3.17 0.35 -6.53
CA ARG A 42 2.43 0.92 -7.68
C ARG A 42 3.18 2.07 -8.34
N GLU A 43 3.68 3.00 -7.53
CA GLU A 43 4.38 4.18 -8.03
C GLU A 43 5.88 3.92 -8.25
N GLN A 44 6.40 2.79 -7.78
CA GLN A 44 7.75 2.30 -8.00
C GLN A 44 8.84 3.33 -7.64
N VAL A 45 8.66 4.02 -6.52
CA VAL A 45 9.61 5.06 -6.07
C VAL A 45 11.02 4.52 -5.86
N ALA A 46 11.16 3.27 -5.40
CA ALA A 46 12.44 2.60 -5.20
C ALA A 46 13.07 2.09 -6.51
N ALA A 47 12.28 1.81 -7.54
CA ALA A 47 12.76 1.27 -8.81
C ALA A 47 13.37 2.34 -9.74
N GLN A 48 13.41 3.60 -9.32
CA GLN A 48 13.94 4.74 -10.08
C GLN A 48 13.33 4.90 -11.48
N THR A 49 12.08 4.50 -11.63
CA THR A 49 11.31 4.80 -12.85
C THR A 49 11.10 6.32 -12.99
N ASP A 50 10.74 6.78 -14.18
CA ASP A 50 10.49 8.21 -14.39
C ASP A 50 9.42 8.76 -13.46
N ASN A 51 8.36 7.98 -13.23
CA ASN A 51 7.29 8.35 -12.30
C ASN A 51 7.77 8.33 -10.84
N GLY A 52 8.49 7.29 -10.42
CA GLY A 52 9.06 7.20 -9.08
C GLY A 52 10.03 8.34 -8.77
N ARG A 53 10.96 8.63 -9.68
CA ARG A 53 11.89 9.77 -9.55
C ARG A 53 11.16 11.11 -9.44
N ARG A 54 10.10 11.30 -10.26
CA ARG A 54 9.27 12.50 -10.18
C ARG A 54 8.65 12.67 -8.80
N ILE A 55 8.05 11.60 -8.24
CA ILE A 55 7.41 11.64 -6.92
C ILE A 55 8.43 11.94 -5.83
N VAL A 56 9.57 11.26 -5.81
CA VAL A 56 10.65 11.49 -4.83
C VAL A 56 11.19 12.91 -4.90
N THR A 57 11.24 13.51 -6.09
CA THR A 57 11.74 14.87 -6.28
C THR A 57 10.70 15.92 -5.89
N MET A 58 9.41 15.68 -6.17
CA MET A 58 8.38 16.70 -5.98
C MET A 58 7.86 16.77 -4.53
N VAL A 59 7.85 15.64 -3.80
CA VAL A 59 7.29 15.58 -2.43
C VAL A 59 7.99 16.56 -1.48
N PRO A 60 9.34 16.64 -1.40
CA PRO A 60 10.00 17.62 -0.51
C PRO A 60 9.66 19.07 -0.83
N ILE A 61 9.21 19.36 -2.05
CA ILE A 61 8.92 20.70 -2.54
C ILE A 61 7.45 21.06 -2.33
N LEU A 62 6.54 20.15 -2.71
CA LEU A 62 5.10 20.42 -2.73
C LEU A 62 4.36 19.98 -1.49
N CYS A 63 4.83 18.92 -0.83
CA CYS A 63 4.21 18.35 0.36
C CYS A 63 5.26 17.77 1.32
N PRO A 64 6.15 18.58 1.88
CA PRO A 64 7.24 18.12 2.75
C PRO A 64 6.75 17.40 4.01
N ASP A 65 5.52 17.62 4.42
CA ASP A 65 4.82 16.88 5.48
C ASP A 65 4.64 15.38 5.16
N GLN A 66 4.76 14.98 3.89
CA GLN A 66 4.64 13.60 3.44
C GLN A 66 6.00 12.91 3.19
N GLN A 67 7.11 13.57 3.47
CA GLN A 67 8.44 12.97 3.33
C GLN A 67 8.60 11.64 4.10
N PRO A 68 8.07 11.47 5.32
CA PRO A 68 8.16 10.19 6.03
C PRO A 68 7.56 9.00 5.27
N LEU A 69 6.50 9.20 4.47
CA LEU A 69 5.93 8.14 3.63
C LEU A 69 6.89 7.72 2.50
N ILE A 70 7.60 8.68 1.91
CA ILE A 70 8.63 8.40 0.90
C ILE A 70 9.79 7.63 1.53
N ASP A 71 10.24 8.03 2.71
CA ASP A 71 11.35 7.37 3.41
C ASP A 71 10.97 5.93 3.79
N GLU A 72 9.75 5.69 4.26
CA GLU A 72 9.20 4.35 4.51
C GLU A 72 9.15 3.52 3.22
N ALA A 73 8.63 4.09 2.12
CA ALA A 73 8.56 3.40 0.84
C ALA A 73 9.94 3.01 0.28
N LEU A 74 10.95 3.85 0.49
CA LEU A 74 12.32 3.60 0.05
C LEU A 74 13.08 2.64 0.97
N SER A 75 12.64 2.44 2.20
CA SER A 75 13.28 1.54 3.17
C SER A 75 13.21 0.05 2.77
N GLY A 76 12.26 -0.31 1.89
CA GLY A 76 11.97 -1.69 1.52
C GLY A 76 11.08 -2.44 2.52
N ASN A 77 10.71 -1.81 3.64
CA ASN A 77 9.92 -2.42 4.73
C ASN A 77 8.48 -1.88 4.80
N ALA A 78 8.02 -1.21 3.74
CA ALA A 78 6.67 -0.68 3.71
C ALA A 78 5.64 -1.82 3.78
N VAL A 79 4.69 -1.73 4.71
CA VAL A 79 3.62 -2.72 4.90
C VAL A 79 2.32 -2.24 4.28
N MET A 80 1.54 -3.18 3.80
CA MET A 80 0.20 -2.92 3.26
C MET A 80 -0.76 -2.68 4.43
N LYS A 81 -1.17 -1.41 4.64
CA LYS A 81 -2.11 -1.02 5.71
C LYS A 81 -3.57 -1.25 5.34
N ARG A 82 -3.86 -1.43 4.07
CA ARG A 82 -5.20 -1.70 3.55
C ARG A 82 -5.13 -2.65 2.36
N PHE A 83 -5.95 -3.70 2.39
CA PHE A 83 -6.06 -4.63 1.28
C PHE A 83 -7.51 -5.07 1.05
N ILE A 84 -7.79 -5.57 -0.14
CA ILE A 84 -9.10 -6.06 -0.57
C ILE A 84 -9.16 -7.59 -0.50
N ASP A 85 -10.32 -8.15 -0.80
CA ASP A 85 -10.48 -9.61 -0.91
C ASP A 85 -9.45 -10.24 -1.86
N GLY A 86 -9.04 -11.45 -1.53
CA GLY A 86 -8.08 -12.22 -2.28
C GLY A 86 -7.25 -13.15 -1.40
N LYS A 87 -6.22 -13.72 -2.02
CA LYS A 87 -5.24 -14.57 -1.33
C LYS A 87 -3.92 -13.83 -1.20
N TYR A 88 -3.36 -13.87 -0.01
CA TYR A 88 -2.11 -13.22 0.37
C TYR A 88 -1.19 -14.22 1.06
N ILE A 89 0.11 -14.09 0.84
CA ILE A 89 1.14 -14.75 1.64
C ILE A 89 1.49 -13.83 2.80
N VAL A 90 1.65 -14.39 3.98
CA VAL A 90 2.03 -13.59 5.16
C VAL A 90 3.51 -13.25 5.07
N GLY A 91 3.82 -11.98 5.15
CA GLY A 91 5.18 -11.45 5.06
C GLY A 91 5.21 -9.94 4.90
N GLU A 92 6.38 -9.36 5.10
CA GLU A 92 6.59 -7.92 5.02
C GLU A 92 7.18 -7.49 3.68
N GLY A 93 7.02 -6.20 3.38
CA GLY A 93 7.58 -5.57 2.20
C GLY A 93 6.74 -5.77 0.95
N TYR A 94 7.26 -5.22 -0.16
CA TYR A 94 6.66 -5.32 -1.48
C TYR A 94 7.38 -6.35 -2.35
N ASN A 95 6.63 -7.28 -2.94
CA ASN A 95 7.17 -8.30 -3.83
C ASN A 95 6.74 -8.04 -5.28
N PRO A 96 7.58 -7.44 -6.14
CA PRO A 96 7.20 -7.05 -7.50
C PRO A 96 6.98 -8.23 -8.45
N SER A 97 7.55 -9.40 -8.13
CA SER A 97 7.58 -10.57 -9.04
C SER A 97 6.88 -11.80 -8.45
N GLY A 98 6.31 -11.69 -7.27
CA GLY A 98 5.72 -12.81 -6.55
C GLY A 98 4.28 -12.57 -6.10
N PRO A 99 3.78 -13.43 -5.21
CA PRO A 99 2.46 -13.29 -4.64
C PRO A 99 2.32 -11.99 -3.84
N ARG A 100 1.08 -11.51 -3.71
CA ARG A 100 0.78 -10.37 -2.85
C ARG A 100 1.07 -10.73 -1.39
N LEU A 101 1.76 -9.84 -0.69
CA LEU A 101 2.10 -10.01 0.71
C LEU A 101 1.14 -9.22 1.61
N VAL A 102 0.87 -9.76 2.78
CA VAL A 102 0.20 -9.05 3.88
C VAL A 102 1.05 -9.22 5.15
N ALA A 103 1.34 -8.12 5.83
CA ALA A 103 2.12 -8.16 7.05
C ALA A 103 1.31 -8.77 8.22
N PRO A 104 1.97 -9.42 9.19
CA PRO A 104 1.35 -9.72 10.46
C PRO A 104 0.76 -8.48 11.12
N GLY A 105 -0.37 -8.62 11.78
CA GLY A 105 -1.06 -7.50 12.41
C GLY A 105 -2.56 -7.77 12.57
N THR A 106 -3.24 -6.87 13.23
CA THR A 106 -4.68 -6.94 13.42
C THR A 106 -5.39 -6.07 12.37
N TYR A 107 -6.31 -6.66 11.65
CA TYR A 107 -7.04 -6.02 10.56
C TYR A 107 -8.54 -6.07 10.83
N SER A 108 -9.24 -5.01 10.43
CA SER A 108 -10.69 -4.90 10.59
C SER A 108 -11.36 -4.48 9.29
N THR A 109 -12.56 -5.01 9.07
CA THR A 109 -13.44 -4.60 7.96
C THR A 109 -14.43 -3.53 8.40
N GLY A 110 -15.16 -2.95 7.44
CA GLY A 110 -16.45 -2.32 7.67
C GLY A 110 -17.59 -3.34 7.72
N PRO A 111 -18.85 -2.92 7.46
CA PRO A 111 -19.98 -3.82 7.37
C PRO A 111 -19.79 -4.87 6.28
N VAL A 112 -20.11 -6.13 6.59
CA VAL A 112 -19.97 -7.28 5.69
C VAL A 112 -21.27 -8.06 5.55
N SER A 113 -21.41 -8.74 4.41
CA SER A 113 -22.47 -9.69 4.11
C SER A 113 -21.86 -10.89 3.37
N ASP A 114 -22.09 -12.10 3.91
CA ASP A 114 -21.55 -13.37 3.38
C ASP A 114 -20.01 -13.37 3.24
N CYS A 115 -19.33 -12.83 4.23
CA CYS A 115 -17.87 -12.77 4.30
C CYS A 115 -17.29 -14.10 4.73
N TYR A 116 -16.36 -14.63 3.94
CA TYR A 116 -15.51 -15.76 4.32
C TYR A 116 -14.08 -15.32 4.44
N TRP A 117 -13.40 -15.74 5.51
CA TRP A 117 -11.96 -15.58 5.66
C TRP A 117 -11.32 -16.82 6.26
N GLU A 118 -10.04 -17.03 5.97
CA GLU A 118 -9.23 -18.10 6.52
C GLU A 118 -7.78 -17.67 6.74
N ARG A 119 -7.16 -18.22 7.78
CA ARG A 119 -5.73 -18.21 8.06
C ARG A 119 -5.19 -19.63 7.84
N ALA A 120 -4.08 -19.77 7.16
CA ALA A 120 -3.43 -21.04 6.93
C ALA A 120 -1.95 -20.99 7.35
N ASP A 121 -1.40 -22.15 7.70
CA ASP A 121 0.04 -22.28 7.97
C ASP A 121 0.88 -22.27 6.68
N SER A 122 2.19 -22.39 6.82
CA SER A 122 3.13 -22.44 5.68
C SER A 122 2.97 -23.68 4.80
N GLN A 123 2.31 -24.73 5.28
CA GLN A 123 1.99 -25.94 4.53
C GLN A 123 0.62 -25.85 3.83
N GLY A 124 -0.16 -24.81 4.11
CA GLY A 124 -1.49 -24.61 3.55
C GLY A 124 -2.62 -25.24 4.35
N ASN A 125 -2.36 -25.72 5.56
CA ASN A 125 -3.41 -26.20 6.44
C ASN A 125 -4.14 -25.03 7.08
N ILE A 126 -5.46 -25.07 7.10
CA ILE A 126 -6.28 -24.02 7.73
C ILE A 126 -6.08 -24.05 9.24
N ILE A 127 -5.63 -22.94 9.81
CA ILE A 127 -5.45 -22.72 11.25
C ILE A 127 -6.75 -22.21 11.87
N ASP A 128 -7.39 -21.26 11.16
CA ASP A 128 -8.60 -20.59 11.61
C ASP A 128 -9.40 -20.09 10.42
N ASN A 129 -10.72 -20.12 10.49
CA ASN A 129 -11.59 -19.59 9.44
C ASN A 129 -12.97 -19.25 10.00
N ASN A 130 -13.70 -18.43 9.28
CA ASN A 130 -15.10 -18.16 9.60
C ASN A 130 -15.90 -17.73 8.35
N MET A 131 -17.18 -18.06 8.37
CA MET A 131 -18.18 -17.59 7.43
C MET A 131 -19.19 -16.73 8.19
N VAL A 132 -19.22 -15.45 7.89
CA VAL A 132 -20.05 -14.46 8.60
C VAL A 132 -21.13 -13.93 7.66
N SER A 133 -22.39 -14.27 7.94
CA SER A 133 -23.52 -13.87 7.09
C SER A 133 -23.75 -12.36 7.11
N ILE A 134 -23.73 -11.72 8.29
CA ILE A 134 -23.87 -10.26 8.45
C ILE A 134 -23.11 -9.83 9.71
N SER A 135 -22.30 -8.78 9.61
CA SER A 135 -21.67 -8.11 10.74
C SER A 135 -21.40 -6.65 10.41
N GLN A 136 -21.35 -5.78 11.41
CA GLN A 136 -20.94 -4.39 11.27
C GLN A 136 -19.44 -4.24 11.06
N SER A 137 -18.67 -5.19 11.57
CA SER A 137 -17.23 -5.26 11.43
C SER A 137 -16.75 -6.67 11.78
N ILE A 138 -15.65 -7.09 11.15
CA ILE A 138 -14.91 -8.30 11.53
C ILE A 138 -13.49 -7.87 11.81
N THR A 139 -12.91 -8.41 12.88
CA THR A 139 -11.51 -8.19 13.23
C THR A 139 -10.79 -9.53 13.26
N VAL A 140 -9.64 -9.60 12.58
CA VAL A 140 -8.79 -10.80 12.52
C VAL A 140 -7.34 -10.39 12.78
N THR A 141 -6.63 -11.17 13.60
CA THR A 141 -5.19 -11.02 13.77
C THR A 141 -4.48 -12.05 12.91
N ILE A 142 -3.63 -11.56 12.02
CA ILE A 142 -2.69 -12.38 11.22
C ILE A 142 -1.40 -12.45 12.02
N GLU A 143 -1.01 -13.68 12.39
CA GLU A 143 0.17 -13.91 13.22
C GLU A 143 1.43 -14.06 12.35
N GLU A 144 2.61 -13.80 12.94
CA GLU A 144 3.91 -14.00 12.26
C GLU A 144 4.13 -15.46 11.83
N THR A 145 3.46 -16.40 12.48
CA THR A 145 3.53 -17.83 12.19
C THR A 145 2.59 -18.28 11.07
N ASP A 146 1.68 -17.41 10.63
CA ASP A 146 0.77 -17.73 9.53
C ASP A 146 1.53 -17.75 8.21
N GLY A 147 1.14 -18.65 7.31
CA GLY A 147 1.69 -18.74 5.97
C GLY A 147 0.86 -17.99 4.94
N ALA A 148 -0.46 -17.94 5.12
CA ALA A 148 -1.37 -17.29 4.18
C ALA A 148 -2.64 -16.77 4.86
N PHE A 149 -3.20 -15.74 4.25
CA PHE A 149 -4.53 -15.18 4.56
C PHE A 149 -5.38 -15.13 3.28
N THR A 150 -6.61 -15.60 3.36
CA THR A 150 -7.56 -15.52 2.24
C THR A 150 -8.85 -14.89 2.72
N SER A 151 -9.44 -14.03 1.90
CA SER A 151 -10.78 -13.49 2.16
C SER A 151 -11.62 -13.37 0.89
N ASN A 152 -12.93 -13.48 1.06
CA ASN A 152 -13.91 -13.39 0.00
C ASN A 152 -15.16 -12.69 0.52
N ARG A 153 -15.63 -11.64 -0.18
CA ARG A 153 -16.82 -10.86 0.15
C ARG A 153 -16.75 -10.18 1.53
N CYS A 154 -15.54 -9.94 2.02
CA CYS A 154 -15.30 -9.22 3.27
C CYS A 154 -15.12 -7.71 3.06
N GLY A 155 -14.83 -7.30 1.81
CA GLY A 155 -14.53 -5.92 1.48
C GLY A 155 -13.11 -5.52 1.91
N PRO A 156 -12.81 -4.23 2.05
CA PRO A 156 -11.48 -3.81 2.43
C PRO A 156 -11.20 -4.12 3.90
N TRP A 157 -10.02 -4.67 4.13
CA TRP A 157 -9.39 -4.84 5.43
C TRP A 157 -8.46 -3.66 5.71
N ASN A 158 -8.51 -3.13 6.91
CA ASN A 158 -7.67 -2.02 7.34
C ASN A 158 -6.89 -2.45 8.57
N LEU A 159 -5.59 -2.17 8.59
CA LEU A 159 -4.75 -2.38 9.76
C LEU A 159 -5.28 -1.52 10.90
N VAL A 160 -5.48 -2.14 12.05
CA VAL A 160 -5.82 -1.48 13.31
C VAL A 160 -4.67 -1.71 14.27
N ASP A 161 -4.23 -0.66 14.94
CA ASP A 161 -3.13 -0.71 15.89
C ASP A 161 -3.54 -1.37 17.21
#